data_e5b7670fe0ea2524e19f91581589e78a
#
_entry.id   e5b7670fe0ea2524e19f91581589e78a
#
_cell.length_a   1.000
_cell.length_b   1.000
_cell.length_c   1.000
_cell.angle_alpha   90.00
_cell.angle_beta   90.00
_cell.angle_gamma   90.00
#
_symmetry.space_group_name_H-M   'P 1'
#
loop_
_entity.id
_entity.type
_entity.pdbx_description
1 polymer ?
#
loop_
_entity_poly.entity_id
_entity_poly.type
_entity_poly.pdbx_seq_one_letter_code
_entity_poly.pdbx_strand_id
1 'polypeptide(L)'
;MFGFFKKKKEEAAPVSKEVTLYAVADGQLINIEEVNDIVFAQKMMGDGFAIVPSNGEISAPVAGEVVNVFPTKHAVGFKSGALEVLLHMGIDTVALNGGPFDTKVSDAQQVDANTLVSSVDLDQLAAEGKDNAMIVIFTNGNDLVESFELTASG
;
A
#
# COMPACT_ATOMS: atom_id res chain seq x y z
N MET A 1 1.06 -7.61 11.31
CA MET A 1 1.88 -8.28 10.28
C MET A 1 2.63 -7.23 9.47
N PHE A 2 3.71 -7.62 8.87
CA PHE A 2 4.51 -6.69 8.08
C PHE A 2 5.42 -7.43 7.13
N GLY A 3 5.85 -6.73 6.09
CA GLY A 3 6.92 -7.15 5.22
C GLY A 3 8.06 -6.16 5.32
N PHE A 4 9.23 -6.54 4.90
CA PHE A 4 10.34 -5.62 4.81
C PHE A 4 11.17 -5.89 3.57
N PHE A 5 11.95 -4.88 3.15
CA PHE A 5 12.85 -5.03 2.03
C PHE A 5 14.07 -4.15 2.22
N LYS A 6 15.13 -4.50 1.49
CA LYS A 6 16.40 -3.77 1.52
C LYS A 6 16.60 -3.04 0.23
N LYS A 7 17.15 -1.86 0.32
CA LYS A 7 17.60 -1.13 -0.85
C LYS A 7 18.81 -1.81 -1.45
N LYS A 8 18.97 -1.68 -2.76
CA LYS A 8 20.18 -2.10 -3.42
C LYS A 8 21.35 -1.30 -2.88
N LYS A 9 22.48 -1.96 -2.73
CA LYS A 9 23.71 -1.28 -2.32
C LYS A 9 24.24 -0.47 -3.46
N GLU A 10 24.69 0.72 -3.13
CA GLU A 10 25.54 1.51 -4.00
C GLU A 10 26.97 1.06 -3.79
N GLU A 11 27.77 0.95 -4.85
CA GLU A 11 29.14 0.48 -4.73
C GLU A 11 30.01 1.38 -3.87
N ALA A 12 29.70 2.67 -3.83
CA ALA A 12 30.47 3.63 -3.04
C ALA A 12 29.97 3.76 -1.61
N ALA A 13 28.80 3.21 -1.30
CA ALA A 13 28.17 3.35 0.01
C ALA A 13 27.52 2.04 0.39
N PRO A 14 28.30 1.13 0.95
CA PRO A 14 27.82 -0.24 1.19
C PRO A 14 26.91 -0.34 2.41
N VAL A 15 26.02 0.60 2.59
CA VAL A 15 25.07 0.57 3.71
C VAL A 15 23.75 0.02 3.22
N SER A 16 23.35 -1.10 3.78
CA SER A 16 22.01 -1.63 3.58
C SER A 16 21.03 -0.82 4.40
N LYS A 17 19.96 -0.38 3.77
CA LYS A 17 18.84 0.18 4.49
C LYS A 17 17.66 -0.76 4.38
N GLU A 18 17.07 -1.04 5.53
CA GLU A 18 15.82 -1.79 5.59
C GLU A 18 14.67 -0.82 5.78
N VAL A 19 13.61 -1.02 5.00
CA VAL A 19 12.36 -0.32 5.18
C VAL A 19 11.31 -1.36 5.52
N THR A 20 10.63 -1.15 6.63
CA THR A 20 9.56 -2.05 7.05
C THR A 20 8.24 -1.53 6.52
N LEU A 21 7.49 -2.40 5.86
CA LEU A 21 6.12 -2.13 5.48
C LEU A 21 5.20 -2.79 6.50
N TYR A 22 4.09 -2.15 6.77
CA TYR A 22 3.13 -2.59 7.78
C TYR A 22 1.81 -2.96 7.15
N ALA A 23 1.10 -3.88 7.76
CA ALA A 23 -0.27 -4.18 7.37
C ALA A 23 -1.10 -2.91 7.54
N VAL A 24 -1.89 -2.60 6.52
CA VAL A 24 -2.69 -1.38 6.50
C VAL A 24 -4.05 -1.56 7.16
N ALA A 25 -4.44 -2.79 7.46
CA ALA A 25 -5.74 -3.08 8.04
C ALA A 25 -5.68 -4.41 8.78
N ASP A 26 -6.65 -4.63 9.65
CA ASP A 26 -6.91 -5.97 10.17
C ASP A 26 -7.50 -6.82 9.04
N GLY A 27 -7.08 -8.06 8.94
CA GLY A 27 -7.56 -8.94 7.89
C GLY A 27 -6.56 -9.99 7.52
N GLN A 28 -6.66 -10.50 6.31
CA GLN A 28 -5.80 -11.57 5.82
C GLN A 28 -4.77 -11.04 4.85
N LEU A 29 -3.50 -11.34 5.13
CA LEU A 29 -2.40 -11.06 4.21
C LEU A 29 -2.45 -12.03 3.04
N ILE A 30 -2.32 -11.50 1.83
CA ILE A 30 -2.14 -12.32 0.62
C ILE A 30 -0.94 -11.81 -0.15
N ASN A 31 -0.35 -12.71 -0.96
CA ASN A 31 0.71 -12.33 -1.88
C ASN A 31 0.14 -11.48 -3.00
N ILE A 32 0.98 -10.62 -3.59
CA ILE A 32 0.52 -9.75 -4.69
C ILE A 32 -0.02 -10.58 -5.85
N GLU A 33 0.54 -11.76 -6.10
CA GLU A 33 0.09 -12.65 -7.16
C GLU A 33 -1.34 -13.15 -6.98
N GLU A 34 -1.86 -13.10 -5.75
CA GLU A 34 -3.22 -13.55 -5.44
C GLU A 34 -4.27 -12.46 -5.62
N VAL A 35 -3.86 -11.23 -5.92
CA VAL A 35 -4.77 -10.12 -6.14
C VAL A 35 -5.59 -10.38 -7.41
N ASN A 36 -6.88 -10.12 -7.34
CA ASN A 36 -7.81 -10.39 -8.44
C ASN A 36 -7.79 -9.30 -9.50
N ASP A 37 -6.58 -8.94 -9.95
CA ASP A 37 -6.34 -7.96 -10.99
C ASP A 37 -4.99 -8.30 -11.63
N ILE A 38 -4.98 -8.52 -12.92
CA ILE A 38 -3.79 -9.01 -13.63
C ILE A 38 -2.63 -8.00 -13.57
N VAL A 39 -2.93 -6.71 -13.58
CA VAL A 39 -1.89 -5.67 -13.56
C VAL A 39 -1.13 -5.73 -12.24
N PHE A 40 -1.83 -5.87 -11.12
CA PHE A 40 -1.19 -6.00 -9.82
C PHE A 40 -0.56 -7.39 -9.64
N ALA A 41 -1.29 -8.42 -10.01
CA ALA A 41 -0.83 -9.81 -9.80
C ALA A 41 0.44 -10.13 -10.57
N GLN A 42 0.65 -9.51 -11.73
CA GLN A 42 1.86 -9.69 -12.53
C GLN A 42 2.95 -8.68 -12.19
N LYS A 43 2.76 -7.89 -11.13
CA LYS A 43 3.73 -6.91 -10.66
C LYS A 43 4.05 -5.82 -11.69
N MET A 44 3.11 -5.53 -12.57
CA MET A 44 3.32 -4.54 -13.63
C MET A 44 3.49 -3.13 -13.08
N MET A 45 2.90 -2.84 -11.94
CA MET A 45 3.05 -1.56 -11.25
C MET A 45 4.09 -1.59 -10.14
N GLY A 46 4.57 -2.76 -9.78
CA GLY A 46 5.53 -2.96 -8.72
C GLY A 46 5.24 -4.20 -7.90
N ASP A 47 6.21 -4.61 -7.11
CA ASP A 47 6.04 -5.71 -6.15
C ASP A 47 5.45 -5.18 -4.86
N GLY A 48 4.91 -6.05 -4.04
CA GLY A 48 4.33 -5.71 -2.76
C GLY A 48 3.47 -6.82 -2.21
N PHE A 49 2.38 -6.44 -1.58
CA PHE A 49 1.44 -7.40 -0.97
C PHE A 49 0.05 -6.77 -0.91
N ALA A 50 -0.91 -7.56 -0.44
CA ALA A 50 -2.25 -7.04 -0.21
C ALA A 50 -2.83 -7.59 1.07
N ILE A 51 -3.81 -6.87 1.62
CA ILE A 51 -4.60 -7.29 2.77
C ILE A 51 -6.05 -7.35 2.33
N VAL A 52 -6.70 -8.46 2.62
CA VAL A 52 -8.17 -8.56 2.51
C VAL A 52 -8.72 -8.08 3.85
N PRO A 53 -9.29 -6.88 3.92
CA PRO A 53 -9.59 -6.26 5.21
C PRO A 53 -10.82 -6.85 5.86
N SER A 54 -10.81 -6.91 7.20
CA SER A 54 -11.99 -7.29 7.99
C SER A 54 -12.76 -6.08 8.48
N ASN A 55 -12.17 -4.89 8.41
CA ASN A 55 -12.84 -3.62 8.70
C ASN A 55 -12.24 -2.52 7.83
N GLY A 56 -12.91 -1.36 7.81
CA GLY A 56 -12.56 -0.27 6.92
C GLY A 56 -11.55 0.73 7.46
N GLU A 57 -10.93 0.47 8.60
CA GLU A 57 -9.93 1.37 9.17
C GLU A 57 -8.57 1.08 8.54
N ILE A 58 -8.12 1.96 7.67
CA ILE A 58 -6.92 1.74 6.86
C ILE A 58 -5.82 2.68 7.34
N SER A 59 -4.70 2.10 7.74
CA SER A 59 -3.53 2.82 8.26
C SER A 59 -2.41 2.89 7.25
N ALA A 60 -1.41 3.75 7.50
CA ALA A 60 -0.30 3.92 6.57
C ALA A 60 0.57 2.66 6.50
N PRO A 61 1.04 2.31 5.30
CA PRO A 61 1.87 1.11 5.11
C PRO A 61 3.32 1.31 5.50
N VAL A 62 3.74 2.55 5.73
CA VAL A 62 5.15 2.88 5.97
C VAL A 62 5.23 4.12 6.82
N ALA A 63 6.32 4.24 7.59
CA ALA A 63 6.66 5.49 8.27
C ALA A 63 7.35 6.40 7.26
N GLY A 64 6.77 7.56 7.00
CA GLY A 64 7.29 8.48 6.00
C GLY A 64 6.36 9.65 5.77
N GLU A 65 6.24 10.05 4.53
CA GLU A 65 5.48 11.25 4.15
C GLU A 65 4.46 10.89 3.09
N VAL A 66 3.28 11.50 3.18
CA VAL A 66 2.27 11.42 2.11
C VAL A 66 2.75 12.27 0.94
N VAL A 67 2.93 11.64 -0.22
CA VAL A 67 3.32 12.36 -1.44
C VAL A 67 2.10 13.00 -2.06
N ASN A 68 1.04 12.21 -2.22
CA ASN A 68 -0.21 12.75 -2.75
C ASN A 68 -1.39 11.85 -2.41
N VAL A 69 -2.55 12.47 -2.29
CA VAL A 69 -3.84 11.78 -2.22
C VAL A 69 -4.49 11.93 -3.58
N PHE A 70 -4.87 10.81 -4.19
CA PHE A 70 -5.51 10.86 -5.50
C PHE A 70 -6.88 11.55 -5.39
N PRO A 71 -7.29 12.32 -6.40
CA PRO A 71 -8.57 13.05 -6.34
C PRO A 71 -9.77 12.15 -6.09
N THR A 72 -9.74 10.91 -6.59
CA THR A 72 -10.78 9.92 -6.36
C THR A 72 -10.61 9.15 -5.07
N LYS A 73 -9.59 9.48 -4.28
CA LYS A 73 -9.35 9.02 -2.89
C LYS A 73 -9.15 7.51 -2.74
N HIS A 74 -9.11 6.78 -3.84
CA HIS A 74 -8.91 5.32 -3.83
C HIS A 74 -7.45 4.94 -3.67
N ALA A 75 -6.53 5.88 -3.82
CA ALA A 75 -5.11 5.62 -3.73
C ALA A 75 -4.39 6.77 -3.05
N VAL A 76 -3.34 6.43 -2.31
CA VAL A 76 -2.48 7.40 -1.62
C VAL A 76 -1.03 6.97 -1.83
N GLY A 77 -0.20 7.91 -2.26
CA GLY A 77 1.23 7.70 -2.43
C GLY A 77 2.00 8.14 -1.22
N PHE A 78 3.02 7.36 -0.85
CA PHE A 78 3.89 7.63 0.29
C PHE A 78 5.34 7.56 -0.14
N LYS A 79 6.19 8.18 0.65
CA LYS A 79 7.63 8.17 0.44
C LYS A 79 8.33 7.92 1.77
N SER A 80 9.25 6.97 1.78
CA SER A 80 10.11 6.70 2.93
C SER A 80 11.55 6.72 2.44
N GLY A 81 12.27 7.81 2.74
CA GLY A 81 13.58 8.04 2.12
C GLY A 81 13.40 8.18 0.60
N ALA A 82 14.10 7.38 -0.17
CA ALA A 82 13.97 7.36 -1.63
C ALA A 82 12.91 6.40 -2.13
N LEU A 83 12.36 5.56 -1.26
CA LEU A 83 11.38 4.54 -1.66
C LEU A 83 9.99 5.15 -1.78
N GLU A 84 9.31 4.86 -2.89
CA GLU A 84 7.93 5.27 -3.12
C GLU A 84 7.00 4.08 -2.98
N VAL A 85 5.97 4.27 -2.17
CA VAL A 85 4.99 3.23 -1.85
C VAL A 85 3.60 3.74 -2.21
N LEU A 86 2.83 2.91 -2.90
CA LEU A 86 1.45 3.23 -3.25
C LEU A 86 0.51 2.30 -2.48
N LEU A 87 -0.46 2.88 -1.82
CA LEU A 87 -1.59 2.16 -1.24
C LEU A 87 -2.78 2.35 -2.17
N HIS A 88 -3.23 1.26 -2.76
CA HIS A 88 -4.38 1.25 -3.67
C HIS A 88 -5.52 0.49 -3.00
N MET A 89 -6.59 1.19 -2.69
CA MET A 89 -7.68 0.66 -1.87
C MET A 89 -8.80 0.11 -2.76
N GLY A 90 -8.82 -1.21 -2.90
CA GLY A 90 -9.78 -1.91 -3.72
C GLY A 90 -9.35 -2.00 -5.18
N ILE A 91 -10.14 -2.69 -5.99
CA ILE A 91 -9.89 -2.87 -7.42
C ILE A 91 -11.01 -2.18 -8.19
N ASP A 92 -10.63 -1.38 -9.21
CA ASP A 92 -11.55 -0.57 -10.02
C ASP A 92 -12.32 0.47 -9.21
N THR A 93 -11.81 0.82 -8.04
CA THR A 93 -12.50 1.75 -7.14
C THR A 93 -12.37 3.20 -7.59
N VAL A 94 -11.50 3.49 -8.53
CA VAL A 94 -11.41 4.81 -9.16
C VAL A 94 -12.78 5.22 -9.75
N ALA A 95 -13.53 4.26 -10.24
CA ALA A 95 -14.84 4.52 -10.86
C ALA A 95 -15.90 5.02 -9.87
N LEU A 96 -15.65 4.89 -8.57
CA LEU A 96 -16.61 5.30 -7.53
C LEU A 96 -16.48 6.76 -7.13
N ASN A 97 -15.54 7.49 -7.71
CA ASN A 97 -15.35 8.94 -7.51
C ASN A 97 -15.22 9.34 -6.05
N GLY A 98 -14.57 8.48 -5.25
CA GLY A 98 -14.28 8.76 -3.85
C GLY A 98 -15.41 8.45 -2.88
N GLY A 99 -16.55 7.98 -3.36
CA GLY A 99 -17.74 7.77 -2.52
C GLY A 99 -17.50 6.98 -1.23
N PRO A 100 -16.87 5.79 -1.29
CA PRO A 100 -16.67 4.97 -0.08
C PRO A 100 -15.47 5.39 0.77
N PHE A 101 -14.71 6.41 0.38
CA PHE A 101 -13.43 6.75 1.01
C PHE A 101 -13.54 8.04 1.80
N ASP A 102 -13.25 7.96 3.10
CA ASP A 102 -13.15 9.12 3.98
C ASP A 102 -11.68 9.31 4.34
N THR A 103 -10.99 10.13 3.57
CA THR A 103 -9.55 10.33 3.69
C THR A 103 -9.21 11.18 4.91
N LYS A 104 -8.23 10.72 5.69
CA LYS A 104 -7.82 11.35 6.94
C LYS A 104 -6.46 12.02 6.86
N VAL A 105 -5.77 11.93 5.73
CA VAL A 105 -4.43 12.51 5.54
C VAL A 105 -4.44 13.50 4.38
N SER A 106 -3.39 14.33 4.36
CA SER A 106 -3.19 15.35 3.32
C SER A 106 -1.80 15.22 2.72
N ASP A 107 -1.60 15.80 1.55
CA ASP A 107 -0.28 15.86 0.91
C ASP A 107 0.74 16.46 1.88
N ALA A 108 1.94 15.92 1.86
CA ALA A 108 3.09 16.34 2.69
C ALA A 108 2.96 16.03 4.18
N GLN A 109 1.90 15.34 4.60
CA GLN A 109 1.75 14.96 6.01
C GLN A 109 2.73 13.85 6.38
N GLN A 110 3.35 13.98 7.56
CA GLN A 110 4.18 12.91 8.12
C GLN A 110 3.30 11.84 8.74
N VAL A 111 3.61 10.58 8.49
CA VAL A 111 2.80 9.45 8.94
C VAL A 111 3.70 8.35 9.50
N ASP A 112 3.08 7.46 10.28
CA ASP A 112 3.70 6.22 10.73
C ASP A 112 2.68 5.09 10.63
N ALA A 113 3.06 3.88 11.06
CA ALA A 113 2.21 2.70 10.94
C ALA A 113 0.87 2.82 11.67
N ASN A 114 0.76 3.73 12.62
CA ASN A 114 -0.46 3.92 13.41
C ASN A 114 -1.33 5.07 12.89
N THR A 115 -0.87 5.78 11.86
CA THR A 115 -1.64 6.88 11.30
C THR A 115 -2.80 6.36 10.48
N LEU A 116 -4.02 6.74 10.82
CA LEU A 116 -5.19 6.39 10.04
C LEU A 116 -5.19 7.20 8.74
N VAL A 117 -5.21 6.50 7.62
CA VAL A 117 -5.17 7.11 6.28
C VAL A 117 -6.57 7.34 5.75
N SER A 118 -7.45 6.36 5.93
CA SER A 118 -8.81 6.43 5.39
C SER A 118 -9.72 5.52 6.17
N SER A 119 -10.98 5.92 6.28
CA SER A 119 -12.06 5.03 6.68
C SER A 119 -12.82 4.66 5.42
N VAL A 120 -12.85 3.37 5.10
CA VAL A 120 -13.42 2.86 3.86
C VAL A 120 -14.72 2.14 4.17
N ASP A 121 -15.76 2.48 3.42
CA ASP A 121 -17.05 1.81 3.53
C ASP A 121 -17.01 0.50 2.74
N LEU A 122 -16.67 -0.58 3.41
CA LEU A 122 -16.54 -1.89 2.77
C LEU A 122 -17.88 -2.40 2.25
N ASP A 123 -18.98 -2.06 2.93
CA ASP A 123 -20.31 -2.45 2.48
C ASP A 123 -20.66 -1.78 1.15
N GLN A 124 -20.27 -0.54 0.97
CA GLN A 124 -20.47 0.15 -0.30
C GLN A 124 -19.66 -0.49 -1.41
N LEU A 125 -18.40 -0.87 -1.14
CA LEU A 125 -17.59 -1.56 -2.13
C LEU A 125 -18.27 -2.85 -2.58
N ALA A 126 -18.79 -3.62 -1.63
CA ALA A 126 -19.50 -4.86 -1.95
C ALA A 126 -20.77 -4.59 -2.76
N ALA A 127 -21.51 -3.56 -2.39
CA ALA A 127 -22.73 -3.18 -3.11
C ALA A 127 -22.46 -2.75 -4.54
N GLU A 128 -21.29 -2.14 -4.78
CA GLU A 128 -20.88 -1.72 -6.12
C GLU A 128 -20.15 -2.82 -6.89
N GLY A 129 -20.03 -4.00 -6.31
CA GLY A 129 -19.37 -5.14 -6.96
C GLY A 129 -17.84 -5.00 -7.06
N LYS A 130 -17.24 -4.21 -6.20
CA LYS A 130 -15.78 -3.98 -6.22
C LYS A 130 -15.07 -4.86 -5.21
N ASP A 131 -13.89 -5.35 -5.60
CA ASP A 131 -13.01 -6.08 -4.70
C ASP A 131 -12.43 -5.11 -3.68
N ASN A 132 -12.33 -5.54 -2.42
CA ASN A 132 -11.87 -4.69 -1.33
C ASN A 132 -10.40 -4.91 -0.94
N ALA A 133 -9.63 -5.63 -1.72
CA ALA A 133 -8.21 -5.85 -1.41
C ALA A 133 -7.50 -4.52 -1.27
N MET A 134 -6.74 -4.35 -0.18
CA MET A 134 -5.92 -3.16 0.05
C MET A 134 -4.52 -3.51 -0.39
N ILE A 135 -4.07 -2.90 -1.49
CA ILE A 135 -2.86 -3.29 -2.20
C ILE A 135 -1.76 -2.30 -1.87
N VAL A 136 -0.61 -2.82 -1.44
CA VAL A 136 0.58 -2.02 -1.12
C VAL A 136 1.68 -2.43 -2.07
N ILE A 137 2.15 -1.49 -2.89
CA ILE A 137 3.24 -1.74 -3.83
C ILE A 137 4.31 -0.64 -3.70
N PHE A 138 5.54 -1.00 -4.04
CA PHE A 138 6.62 -0.02 -4.13
C PHE A 138 6.88 0.25 -5.61
N THR A 139 6.55 1.46 -6.03
CA THR A 139 6.48 1.80 -7.45
C THR A 139 7.83 2.05 -8.09
N ASN A 140 8.86 2.36 -7.29
CA ASN A 140 10.22 2.56 -7.78
C ASN A 140 11.18 1.48 -7.28
N GLY A 141 10.64 0.29 -6.96
CA GLY A 141 11.42 -0.78 -6.34
C GLY A 141 12.46 -1.40 -7.25
N ASN A 142 12.25 -1.38 -8.58
CA ASN A 142 13.17 -2.01 -9.52
C ASN A 142 14.61 -1.50 -9.38
N ASP A 143 14.78 -0.22 -9.06
CA ASP A 143 16.08 0.41 -8.94
C ASP A 143 16.59 0.49 -7.50
N LEU A 144 15.71 0.34 -6.53
CA LEU A 144 16.02 0.63 -5.13
C LEU A 144 15.93 -0.58 -4.21
N VAL A 145 15.13 -1.57 -4.56
CA VAL A 145 14.88 -2.72 -3.70
C VAL A 145 15.70 -3.90 -4.18
N GLU A 146 16.61 -4.36 -3.32
CA GLU A 146 17.43 -5.54 -3.60
C GLU A 146 16.64 -6.81 -3.31
N SER A 147 15.85 -6.80 -2.25
CA SER A 147 15.02 -7.94 -1.89
C SER A 147 13.78 -7.47 -1.11
N PHE A 148 12.73 -8.23 -1.25
CA PHE A 148 11.48 -8.02 -0.50
C PHE A 148 11.02 -9.36 0.05
N GLU A 149 10.68 -9.37 1.33
CA GLU A 149 10.33 -10.58 2.03
C GLU A 149 9.12 -10.34 2.92
N LEU A 150 8.13 -11.20 2.85
CA LEU A 150 7.02 -11.20 3.78
C LEU A 150 7.40 -12.02 5.00
N THR A 151 7.42 -11.38 6.17
CA THR A 151 7.82 -12.02 7.42
C THR A 151 6.65 -12.43 8.28
N ALA A 152 5.42 -12.19 7.82
CA ALA A 152 4.21 -12.56 8.52
C ALA A 152 3.20 -13.14 7.54
N SER A 153 2.26 -13.92 8.07
CA SER A 153 1.18 -14.51 7.28
C SER A 153 -0.14 -14.28 7.99
N GLY A 154 -1.16 -14.09 7.22
CA GLY A 154 -2.44 -13.70 7.74
C GLY A 154 -3.35 -14.82 8.19
#